data_7657493721a1a36842287c8ef2ae2e99
#
_entry.id   7657493721a1a36842287c8ef2ae2e99
#
_cell.length_a   1.000
_cell.length_b   1.000
_cell.length_c   1.000
_cell.angle_alpha   90.00
_cell.angle_beta   90.00
_cell.angle_gamma   90.00
#
_symmetry.space_group_name_H-M   'P 1'
#
loop_
_entity.id
_entity.type
_entity.pdbx_description
1 polymer ?
#
loop_
_entity_poly.entity_id
_entity_poly.type
_entity_poly.pdbx_seq_one_letter_code
_entity_poly.pdbx_strand_id
1 'polypeptide(L)'
;VIAFFDASALIYLIEGKEPFASRVRNQISEVTQAHPNMRAAVSRLFWLECRVDPMKNNDAATLALFDAFFTRPDLVWVELNQAVVELAAAIRVRHGLRTPDALQAASCLQLGSRHLLLSSDAAFQRVHGLNVTVLS
;
A
#
# COMPACT_ATOMS: atom_id res chain seq x y z
N VAL A 1 -9.95 -12.03 1.90
CA VAL A 1 -8.81 -11.16 2.25
C VAL A 1 -8.70 -10.02 1.26
N ILE A 2 -8.47 -8.83 1.77
CA ILE A 2 -8.21 -7.64 0.98
C ILE A 2 -6.78 -7.21 1.27
N ALA A 3 -5.92 -7.27 0.25
CA ALA A 3 -4.52 -6.89 0.35
C ALA A 3 -4.38 -5.40 0.06
N PHE A 4 -4.04 -4.65 1.08
CA PHE A 4 -3.77 -3.21 0.99
C PHE A 4 -2.28 -3.00 0.73
N PHE A 5 -1.95 -2.34 -0.37
CA PHE A 5 -0.57 -2.06 -0.73
C PHE A 5 -0.12 -0.71 -0.21
N ASP A 6 0.96 -0.70 0.54
CA ASP A 6 1.74 0.51 0.78
C ASP A 6 2.56 0.85 -0.46
N ALA A 7 2.78 2.14 -0.68
CA ALA A 7 3.45 2.64 -1.90
C ALA A 7 4.80 1.98 -2.14
N SER A 8 5.59 1.75 -1.08
CA SER A 8 6.92 1.16 -1.21
C SER A 8 6.91 -0.20 -1.92
N ALA A 9 5.94 -1.06 -1.60
CA ALA A 9 5.85 -2.39 -2.19
C ALA A 9 5.61 -2.31 -3.70
N LEU A 10 4.66 -1.48 -4.13
CA LEU A 10 4.31 -1.39 -5.54
C LEU A 10 5.36 -0.63 -6.36
N ILE A 11 5.98 0.39 -5.78
CA ILE A 11 7.05 1.15 -6.45
C ILE A 11 8.19 0.22 -6.87
N TYR A 12 8.68 -0.63 -5.97
CA TYR A 12 9.73 -1.59 -6.33
C TYR A 12 9.30 -2.53 -7.45
N LEU A 13 8.06 -2.99 -7.41
CA LEU A 13 7.54 -3.93 -8.39
C LEU A 13 7.41 -3.29 -9.77
N ILE A 14 6.82 -2.10 -9.85
CA ILE A 14 6.54 -1.42 -11.11
C ILE A 14 7.81 -0.83 -11.73
N GLU A 15 8.69 -0.24 -10.92
CA GLU A 15 9.96 0.30 -11.40
C GLU A 15 10.98 -0.80 -11.73
N GLY A 16 10.73 -2.03 -11.32
CA GLY A 16 11.57 -3.18 -11.66
C GLY A 16 12.97 -3.15 -11.05
N LYS A 17 13.15 -2.51 -9.90
CA LYS A 17 14.45 -2.40 -9.23
C LYS A 17 14.87 -3.72 -8.61
N GLU A 18 15.82 -4.40 -9.26
CA GLU A 18 16.37 -5.66 -8.74
C GLU A 18 17.44 -5.40 -7.66
N PRO A 19 17.60 -6.27 -6.65
CA PRO A 19 16.88 -7.57 -6.49
C PRO A 19 15.49 -7.45 -5.83
N PHE A 20 15.07 -6.24 -5.46
CA PHE A 20 13.84 -6.02 -4.69
C PHE A 20 12.57 -6.39 -5.46
N ALA A 21 12.49 -6.06 -6.75
CA ALA A 21 11.30 -6.34 -7.56
C ALA A 21 10.98 -7.83 -7.60
N SER A 22 11.98 -8.69 -7.82
CA SER A 22 11.79 -10.15 -7.84
C SER A 22 11.37 -10.69 -6.48
N ARG A 23 11.96 -10.20 -5.40
CA ARG A 23 11.61 -10.62 -4.03
C ARG A 23 10.17 -10.26 -3.70
N VAL A 24 9.77 -9.02 -3.98
CA VAL A 24 8.41 -8.55 -3.73
C VAL A 24 7.40 -9.34 -4.58
N ARG A 25 7.71 -9.58 -5.84
CA ARG A 25 6.84 -10.37 -6.73
C ARG A 25 6.64 -11.79 -6.20
N ASN A 26 7.70 -12.44 -5.73
CA ASN A 26 7.62 -13.79 -5.19
C ASN A 26 6.79 -13.81 -3.89
N GLN A 27 6.97 -12.84 -3.01
CA GLN A 27 6.22 -12.74 -1.76
C GLN A 27 4.73 -12.47 -2.01
N ILE A 28 4.40 -11.59 -2.96
CA ILE A 28 3.01 -11.32 -3.36
C ILE A 28 2.40 -12.60 -3.95
N SER A 29 3.14 -13.35 -4.75
CA SER A 29 2.69 -14.63 -5.30
C SER A 29 2.35 -15.63 -4.20
N GLU A 30 3.19 -15.72 -3.16
CA GLU A 30 2.93 -16.58 -2.00
C GLU A 30 1.65 -16.17 -1.26
N VAL A 31 1.45 -14.87 -1.04
CA VAL A 31 0.24 -14.35 -0.41
C VAL A 31 -1.00 -14.67 -1.25
N THR A 32 -0.90 -14.50 -2.57
CA THR A 32 -1.99 -14.81 -3.50
C THR A 32 -2.35 -16.29 -3.48
N GLN A 33 -1.36 -17.18 -3.39
CA GLN A 33 -1.60 -18.62 -3.28
C GLN A 33 -2.28 -18.99 -1.97
N ALA A 34 -1.91 -18.33 -0.87
CA ALA A 34 -2.56 -18.52 0.43
C ALA A 34 -3.99 -17.96 0.48
N HIS A 35 -4.28 -16.96 -0.34
CA HIS A 35 -5.58 -16.28 -0.39
C HIS A 35 -6.07 -16.15 -1.84
N PRO A 36 -6.63 -17.23 -2.44
CA PRO A 36 -6.97 -17.25 -3.88
C PRO A 36 -8.00 -16.20 -4.30
N ASN A 37 -8.85 -15.75 -3.39
CA ASN A 37 -9.89 -14.75 -3.65
C ASN A 37 -9.47 -13.34 -3.20
N MET A 38 -8.17 -13.10 -3.07
CA MET A 38 -7.62 -11.84 -2.62
C MET A 38 -7.93 -10.71 -3.61
N ARG A 39 -8.41 -9.57 -3.08
CA ARG A 39 -8.57 -8.33 -3.83
C ARG A 39 -7.50 -7.34 -3.41
N ALA A 40 -7.05 -6.53 -4.35
CA ALA A 40 -6.09 -5.46 -4.07
C ALA A 40 -6.82 -4.18 -3.67
N ALA A 41 -6.25 -3.46 -2.71
CA ALA A 41 -6.74 -2.15 -2.28
C ALA A 41 -5.61 -1.16 -2.14
N VAL A 42 -5.90 0.10 -2.37
CA VAL A 42 -4.96 1.22 -2.22
C VAL A 42 -5.68 2.45 -1.67
N SER A 43 -4.92 3.35 -1.04
CA SER A 43 -5.46 4.66 -0.65
C SER A 43 -5.26 5.70 -1.74
N ARG A 44 -5.97 6.82 -1.65
CA ARG A 44 -5.71 7.97 -2.52
C ARG A 44 -4.34 8.57 -2.30
N LEU A 45 -3.81 8.50 -1.09
CA LEU A 45 -2.44 8.91 -0.81
C LEU A 45 -1.43 8.09 -1.61
N PHE A 46 -1.66 6.79 -1.74
CA PHE A 46 -0.83 5.90 -2.56
C PHE A 46 -0.72 6.40 -4.01
N TRP A 47 -1.84 6.80 -4.61
CA TRP A 47 -1.86 7.33 -5.96
C TRP A 47 -0.93 8.55 -6.10
N LEU A 48 -1.02 9.48 -5.14
CA LEU A 48 -0.18 10.67 -5.10
C LEU A 48 1.30 10.29 -4.97
N GLU A 49 1.62 9.44 -4.01
CA GLU A 49 3.00 9.03 -3.74
C GLU A 49 3.67 8.33 -4.93
N CYS A 50 2.91 7.54 -5.69
CA CYS A 50 3.43 6.87 -6.87
C CYS A 50 3.69 7.81 -8.04
N ARG A 51 2.96 8.93 -8.15
CA ARG A 51 3.01 9.81 -9.32
C ARG A 51 4.00 10.95 -9.20
N VAL A 52 4.37 11.36 -7.99
CA VAL A 52 5.16 12.56 -7.77
C VAL A 52 6.51 12.51 -8.50
N ASP A 53 7.30 11.47 -8.27
CA ASP A 53 8.63 11.37 -8.89
C ASP A 53 8.58 11.21 -10.41
N PRO A 54 7.76 10.31 -10.98
CA PRO A 54 7.63 10.20 -12.42
C PRO A 54 7.15 11.50 -13.08
N MET A 55 6.25 12.24 -12.44
CA MET A 55 5.81 13.55 -12.96
C MET A 55 6.94 14.58 -12.95
N LYS A 56 7.70 14.66 -11.86
CA LYS A 56 8.86 15.55 -11.77
C LYS A 56 9.91 15.26 -12.83
N ASN A 57 10.11 14.00 -13.14
CA ASN A 57 11.15 13.54 -14.05
C ASN A 57 10.65 13.41 -15.50
N ASN A 58 9.41 13.80 -15.78
CA ASN A 58 8.77 13.63 -17.11
C ASN A 58 8.89 12.18 -17.62
N ASP A 59 8.75 11.22 -16.72
CA ASP A 59 8.87 9.80 -17.02
C ASP A 59 7.52 9.21 -17.43
N ALA A 60 7.16 9.40 -18.68
CA ALA A 60 5.88 8.97 -19.23
C ALA A 60 5.72 7.44 -19.21
N ALA A 61 6.81 6.69 -19.36
CA ALA A 61 6.77 5.23 -19.35
C ALA A 61 6.40 4.69 -17.96
N THR A 62 7.01 5.21 -16.90
CA THR A 62 6.69 4.82 -15.52
C THR A 62 5.27 5.25 -15.15
N LEU A 63 4.84 6.46 -15.54
CA LEU A 63 3.46 6.90 -15.32
C LEU A 63 2.44 5.97 -15.97
N ALA A 64 2.72 5.49 -17.18
CA ALA A 64 1.84 4.55 -17.88
C ALA A 64 1.73 3.22 -17.13
N LEU A 65 2.81 2.72 -16.54
CA LEU A 65 2.81 1.50 -15.73
C LEU A 65 1.93 1.65 -14.47
N PHE A 66 2.06 2.76 -13.76
CA PHE A 66 1.21 3.04 -12.61
C PHE A 66 -0.26 3.20 -13.02
N ASP A 67 -0.53 3.90 -14.10
CA ASP A 67 -1.89 4.10 -14.59
C ASP A 67 -2.56 2.78 -14.98
N ALA A 68 -1.81 1.85 -15.58
CA ALA A 68 -2.31 0.51 -15.88
C ALA A 68 -2.77 -0.23 -14.61
N PHE A 69 -2.01 -0.10 -13.53
CA PHE A 69 -2.41 -0.66 -12.24
C PHE A 69 -3.66 0.03 -11.68
N PHE A 70 -3.68 1.37 -11.69
CA PHE A 70 -4.77 2.15 -11.11
C PHE A 70 -6.10 2.04 -11.87
N THR A 71 -6.07 1.63 -13.13
CA THR A 71 -7.30 1.46 -13.93
C THR A 71 -7.89 0.05 -13.85
N ARG A 72 -7.32 -0.83 -13.04
CA ARG A 72 -7.87 -2.18 -12.81
C ARG A 72 -9.27 -2.07 -12.20
N PRO A 73 -10.29 -2.72 -12.83
CA PRO A 73 -11.67 -2.57 -12.37
C PRO A 73 -11.96 -3.23 -11.02
N ASP A 74 -11.13 -4.19 -10.60
CA ASP A 74 -11.28 -4.90 -9.33
C ASP A 74 -10.53 -4.23 -8.16
N LEU A 75 -9.84 -3.11 -8.41
CA LEU A 75 -9.08 -2.40 -7.38
C LEU A 75 -10.02 -1.68 -6.42
N VAL A 76 -9.84 -1.93 -5.13
CA VAL A 76 -10.58 -1.25 -4.06
C VAL A 76 -9.85 0.04 -3.68
N TRP A 77 -10.56 1.17 -3.75
CA TRP A 77 -10.01 2.47 -3.36
C TRP A 77 -10.49 2.87 -1.97
N VAL A 78 -9.57 3.33 -1.13
CA VAL A 78 -9.88 3.93 0.17
C VAL A 78 -9.61 5.42 0.09
N GLU A 79 -10.66 6.22 0.27
CA GLU A 79 -10.55 7.68 0.26
C GLU A 79 -10.05 8.21 1.59
N LEU A 80 -9.35 9.35 1.56
CA LEU A 80 -8.87 10.03 2.76
C LEU A 80 -9.98 10.89 3.35
N ASN A 81 -11.00 10.25 3.89
CA ASN A 81 -12.14 10.91 4.49
C ASN A 81 -11.87 11.27 5.97
N GLN A 82 -12.88 11.86 6.62
CA GLN A 82 -12.77 12.28 8.01
C GLN A 82 -12.41 11.10 8.94
N ALA A 83 -13.06 9.96 8.76
CA ALA A 83 -12.80 8.79 9.61
C ALA A 83 -11.34 8.31 9.51
N VAL A 84 -10.79 8.28 8.30
CA VAL A 84 -9.39 7.92 8.06
C VAL A 84 -8.45 8.92 8.73
N VAL A 85 -8.70 10.20 8.57
CA VAL A 85 -7.83 11.25 9.13
C VAL A 85 -7.86 11.24 10.67
N GLU A 86 -9.03 11.08 11.25
CA GLU A 86 -9.17 10.99 12.71
C GLU A 86 -8.44 9.77 13.29
N LEU A 87 -8.58 8.61 12.63
CA LEU A 87 -7.87 7.41 13.06
C LEU A 87 -6.36 7.56 12.88
N ALA A 88 -5.91 8.19 11.81
CA ALA A 88 -4.49 8.47 11.58
C ALA A 88 -3.90 9.34 12.70
N ALA A 89 -4.65 10.33 13.17
CA ALA A 89 -4.23 11.15 14.31
C ALA A 89 -4.02 10.30 15.57
N ALA A 90 -4.95 9.42 15.87
CA ALA A 90 -4.84 8.49 17.01
C ALA A 90 -3.64 7.55 16.87
N ILE A 91 -3.40 7.03 15.67
CA ILE A 91 -2.26 6.16 15.38
C ILE A 91 -0.93 6.89 15.58
N ARG A 92 -0.83 8.14 15.14
CA ARG A 92 0.37 8.95 15.37
C ARG A 92 0.67 9.14 16.85
N VAL A 93 -0.37 9.45 17.64
CA VAL A 93 -0.22 9.65 19.09
C VAL A 93 0.22 8.38 19.80
N ARG A 94 -0.36 7.23 19.44
CA ARG A 94 -0.11 5.97 20.15
C ARG A 94 1.18 5.28 19.69
N HIS A 95 1.51 5.36 18.41
CA HIS A 95 2.55 4.52 17.82
C HIS A 95 3.71 5.31 17.20
N GLY A 96 3.62 6.63 17.15
CA GLY A 96 4.71 7.48 16.68
C GLY A 96 5.02 7.36 15.19
N LEU A 97 4.06 6.91 14.37
CA LEU A 97 4.24 6.88 12.92
C LEU A 97 4.24 8.28 12.33
N ARG A 98 4.96 8.46 11.22
CA ARG A 98 4.90 9.70 10.44
C ARG A 98 3.52 9.82 9.77
N THR A 99 3.14 11.05 9.41
CA THR A 99 1.81 11.32 8.84
C THR A 99 1.45 10.43 7.65
N PRO A 100 2.31 10.25 6.62
CA PRO A 100 1.95 9.39 5.50
C PRO A 100 1.71 7.93 5.92
N ASP A 101 2.55 7.39 6.79
CA ASP A 101 2.42 6.01 7.26
C ASP A 101 1.16 5.83 8.10
N ALA A 102 0.85 6.81 8.97
CA ALA A 102 -0.37 6.77 9.77
C ALA A 102 -1.63 6.81 8.89
N LEU A 103 -1.63 7.61 7.82
CA LEU A 103 -2.73 7.66 6.86
C LEU A 103 -2.90 6.34 6.11
N GLN A 104 -1.80 5.68 5.73
CA GLN A 104 -1.86 4.36 5.09
C GLN A 104 -2.41 3.31 6.05
N ALA A 105 -1.91 3.26 7.29
CA ALA A 105 -2.40 2.33 8.30
C ALA A 105 -3.89 2.53 8.59
N ALA A 106 -4.31 3.78 8.76
CA ALA A 106 -5.72 4.13 9.00
C ALA A 106 -6.60 3.73 7.81
N SER A 107 -6.14 3.96 6.59
CA SER A 107 -6.85 3.56 5.37
C SER A 107 -7.03 2.05 5.30
N CYS A 108 -5.98 1.29 5.61
CA CYS A 108 -6.03 -0.17 5.61
C CYS A 108 -7.05 -0.69 6.64
N LEU A 109 -7.08 -0.11 7.83
CA LEU A 109 -8.02 -0.51 8.89
C LEU A 109 -9.49 -0.28 8.50
N GLN A 110 -9.79 0.63 7.57
CA GLN A 110 -11.14 0.83 7.06
C GLN A 110 -11.68 -0.40 6.31
N LEU A 111 -10.81 -1.28 5.85
CA LEU A 111 -11.20 -2.50 5.16
C LEU A 111 -11.76 -3.59 6.09
N GLY A 112 -11.70 -3.36 7.40
CA GLY A 112 -12.23 -4.28 8.40
C GLY A 112 -11.26 -5.42 8.74
N SER A 113 -11.80 -6.48 9.33
CA SER A 113 -10.99 -7.59 9.87
C SER A 113 -10.28 -8.44 8.81
N ARG A 114 -10.68 -8.33 7.55
CA ARG A 114 -10.09 -9.10 6.44
C ARG A 114 -8.94 -8.39 5.74
N HIS A 115 -8.50 -7.26 6.28
CA HIS A 115 -7.36 -6.53 5.69
C HIS A 115 -6.05 -7.30 5.88
N LEU A 116 -5.15 -7.08 4.93
CA LEU A 116 -3.75 -7.48 5.03
C LEU A 116 -2.90 -6.37 4.43
N LEU A 117 -2.07 -5.71 5.23
CA LEU A 117 -1.17 -4.68 4.75
C LEU A 117 0.11 -5.30 4.21
N LEU A 118 0.46 -4.96 2.98
CA LEU A 118 1.72 -5.35 2.35
C LEU A 118 2.63 -4.14 2.25
N SER A 119 3.75 -4.16 2.95
CA SER A 119 4.72 -3.06 2.99
C SER A 119 6.12 -3.58 3.18
N SER A 120 7.10 -2.84 2.69
CA SER A 120 8.52 -3.09 3.00
C SER A 120 8.96 -2.45 4.32
N ASP A 121 8.11 -1.68 4.97
CA ASP A 121 8.41 -0.99 6.22
C ASP A 121 7.87 -1.75 7.43
N ALA A 122 8.77 -2.26 8.26
CA ALA A 122 8.41 -2.99 9.48
C ALA A 122 7.75 -2.10 10.55
N ALA A 123 7.84 -0.78 10.44
CA ALA A 123 7.24 0.15 11.41
C ALA A 123 5.72 -0.03 11.55
N PHE A 124 5.05 -0.50 10.50
CA PHE A 124 3.62 -0.79 10.54
C PHE A 124 3.25 -1.89 11.55
N GLN A 125 4.19 -2.77 11.89
CA GLN A 125 3.95 -3.82 12.87
C GLN A 125 3.68 -3.28 14.28
N ARG A 126 4.05 -2.02 14.55
CA ARG A 126 3.75 -1.37 15.84
C ARG A 126 2.27 -1.06 16.02
N VAL A 127 1.50 -0.99 14.92
CA VAL A 127 0.11 -0.56 14.99
C VAL A 127 -0.76 -1.72 15.48
N HIS A 128 -1.39 -1.51 16.64
CA HIS A 128 -2.29 -2.51 17.21
C HIS A 128 -3.49 -2.75 16.28
N GLY A 129 -3.81 -4.02 16.07
CA GLY A 129 -4.93 -4.42 15.21
C GLY A 129 -4.65 -4.43 13.72
N LEU A 130 -3.45 -4.01 13.30
CA LEU A 130 -3.05 -4.02 11.90
C LEU A 130 -2.34 -5.34 11.56
N ASN A 131 -2.91 -6.08 10.61
CA ASN A 131 -2.31 -7.31 10.11
C ASN A 131 -1.34 -6.97 8.98
N VAL A 132 -0.05 -7.19 9.22
CA VAL A 132 1.02 -6.74 8.32
C VAL A 132 1.84 -7.92 7.84
N THR A 133 2.11 -7.96 6.53
CA THR A 133 3.16 -8.79 5.94
C THR A 133 4.28 -7.87 5.46
N VAL A 134 5.46 -7.99 6.03
CA VAL A 134 6.62 -7.19 5.65
C VAL A 134 7.31 -7.86 4.46
N LEU A 135 7.42 -7.10 3.37
CA LEU A 135 8.08 -7.53 2.13
C LEU A 135 9.55 -7.13 2.18
N SER A 136 10.42 -8.08 1.99
CA SER A 136 11.87 -7.83 2.11
C SER A 136 12.68 -8.34 0.92
#